data_504d2960e313264ab253d80d4306d697
#
_entry.id   504d2960e313264ab253d80d4306d697
#
_cell.length_a   1.000
_cell.length_b   1.000
_cell.length_c   1.000
_cell.angle_alpha   90.00
_cell.angle_beta   90.00
_cell.angle_gamma   90.00
#
_symmetry.space_group_name_H-M   'P 1'
#
loop_
_entity.id
_entity.type
_entity.pdbx_description
1 polymer ?
#
loop_
_entity_poly.entity_id
_entity_poly.type
_entity_poly.pdbx_seq_one_letter_code
_entity_poly.pdbx_strand_id
1 'polypeptide(L)'
;VRVACYLAALEAGADGIDLAASPVSGGTSQPDILTMLHAVKGKNYDLGGLDEEKILVYEEVLKDCLKDYFLPPEATMVSPLIPFSPMPGGALTANTQMMRDNNILDKFPEVIKAMREVVEKGGFGTSVTPVSQFYFQQAFNNVMFGKWKKIADGYGRMVLGYFGKTPATPDKEVVKLASEQLKLKPTKEKAIDIADKDETKSLEFTRKLLEKEGIETSEENIFIAAACKEKGIAFLKGQAKVAVRKISQMPKAISADESKFTVSVNGNKYHIEVQAGFDKSVNIKSVSKVQPANSNDTAQNTTNSASDENADSIKASISGNVFKTLIAKGDTVKAGQVVFVLEAMKMEIEVSAPKDGTISEICVQTADTVSEGQNLALYK
;
A
#
# COMPACT_ATOMS: atom_id res chain seq x y z
N VAL A 1 -13.61 15.57 16.31
CA VAL A 1 -14.02 14.25 16.85
C VAL A 1 -12.97 13.73 17.81
N ARG A 2 -11.68 13.71 17.48
CA ARG A 2 -10.61 13.10 18.30
C ARG A 2 -10.44 13.74 19.68
N VAL A 3 -10.39 15.07 19.74
CA VAL A 3 -10.32 15.79 21.02
C VAL A 3 -11.50 15.40 21.93
N ALA A 4 -12.71 15.36 21.38
CA ALA A 4 -13.89 14.93 22.13
C ALA A 4 -13.81 13.47 22.61
N CYS A 5 -13.26 12.55 21.80
CA CYS A 5 -13.05 11.16 22.22
C CYS A 5 -12.02 11.06 23.36
N TYR A 6 -10.94 11.84 23.29
CA TYR A 6 -9.91 11.86 24.33
C TYR A 6 -10.44 12.48 25.64
N LEU A 7 -11.22 13.55 25.55
CA LEU A 7 -11.90 14.11 26.72
C LEU A 7 -12.84 13.11 27.38
N ALA A 8 -13.65 12.40 26.57
CA ALA A 8 -14.53 11.35 27.06
C ALA A 8 -13.75 10.18 27.71
N ALA A 9 -12.58 9.81 27.14
CA ALA A 9 -11.73 8.79 27.72
C ALA A 9 -11.16 9.22 29.09
N LEU A 10 -10.69 10.46 29.20
CA LEU A 10 -10.24 11.03 30.47
C LEU A 10 -11.36 11.11 31.49
N GLU A 11 -12.56 11.52 31.10
CA GLU A 11 -13.76 11.55 31.95
C GLU A 11 -14.19 10.14 32.39
N ALA A 12 -13.92 9.12 31.57
CA ALA A 12 -14.17 7.72 31.88
C ALA A 12 -13.08 7.06 32.74
N GLY A 13 -12.02 7.81 33.10
CA GLY A 13 -10.96 7.34 34.00
C GLY A 13 -9.72 6.77 33.30
N ALA A 14 -9.41 7.20 32.10
CA ALA A 14 -8.12 6.88 31.47
C ALA A 14 -6.97 7.54 32.26
N ASP A 15 -5.95 6.75 32.61
CA ASP A 15 -4.79 7.21 33.39
C ASP A 15 -3.77 7.99 32.55
N GLY A 16 -3.76 7.75 31.24
CA GLY A 16 -2.86 8.42 30.31
C GLY A 16 -3.41 8.43 28.89
N ILE A 17 -2.94 9.38 28.10
CA ILE A 17 -3.31 9.53 26.68
C ILE A 17 -2.06 9.79 25.83
N ASP A 18 -2.02 9.20 24.65
CA ASP A 18 -0.97 9.46 23.67
C ASP A 18 -1.39 10.59 22.75
N LEU A 19 -0.51 11.56 22.58
CA LEU A 19 -0.73 12.74 21.75
C LEU A 19 0.35 12.85 20.66
N ALA A 20 0.12 13.70 19.68
CA ALA A 20 1.07 13.96 18.61
C ALA A 20 1.53 15.42 18.62
N ALA A 21 2.77 15.67 18.20
CA ALA A 21 3.21 17.03 17.92
C ALA A 21 2.46 17.61 16.71
N SER A 22 2.22 18.90 16.72
CA SER A 22 1.39 19.63 15.72
C SER A 22 1.72 19.27 14.27
N PRO A 23 2.99 19.23 13.82
CA PRO A 23 3.31 18.93 12.43
C PRO A 23 2.88 17.53 11.93
N VAL A 24 2.64 16.58 12.85
CA VAL A 24 2.24 15.20 12.53
C VAL A 24 0.91 14.81 13.18
N SER A 25 0.18 15.78 13.72
CA SER A 25 -1.12 15.59 14.38
C SER A 25 -2.29 15.66 13.40
N GLY A 26 -3.50 15.50 13.91
CA GLY A 26 -4.72 15.66 13.13
C GLY A 26 -4.95 14.56 12.09
N GLY A 27 -5.79 14.82 11.09
CA GLY A 27 -6.10 13.89 10.00
C GLY A 27 -6.22 12.43 10.47
N THR A 28 -5.24 11.60 10.21
CA THR A 28 -5.17 10.18 10.60
C THR A 28 -4.36 9.88 11.86
N SER A 29 -3.75 10.91 12.48
CA SER A 29 -2.95 10.80 13.71
C SER A 29 -3.73 11.18 14.97
N GLN A 30 -3.08 11.24 16.10
CA GLN A 30 -3.63 11.64 17.40
C GLN A 30 -3.95 13.15 17.43
N PRO A 31 -4.68 13.62 18.45
CA PRO A 31 -4.81 15.05 18.72
C PRO A 31 -3.46 15.70 18.99
N ASP A 32 -3.37 16.96 18.65
CA ASP A 32 -2.23 17.80 18.98
C ASP A 32 -2.10 18.04 20.48
N ILE A 33 -0.85 18.07 21.00
CA ILE A 33 -0.54 18.23 22.43
C ILE A 33 -1.08 19.57 22.96
N LEU A 34 -0.80 20.68 22.25
CA LEU A 34 -1.20 22.02 22.71
C LEU A 34 -2.72 22.18 22.68
N THR A 35 -3.38 21.61 21.67
CA THR A 35 -4.85 21.57 21.60
C THR A 35 -5.45 20.82 22.77
N MET A 36 -4.86 19.69 23.17
CA MET A 36 -5.35 18.94 24.33
C MET A 36 -5.06 19.64 25.65
N LEU A 37 -3.89 20.27 25.83
CA LEU A 37 -3.59 21.09 27.00
C LEU A 37 -4.63 22.20 27.17
N HIS A 38 -4.99 22.88 26.08
CA HIS A 38 -6.06 23.89 26.10
C HIS A 38 -7.44 23.28 26.43
N ALA A 39 -7.76 22.12 25.88
CA ALA A 39 -9.06 21.47 26.09
C ALA A 39 -9.26 20.99 27.54
N VAL A 40 -8.19 20.68 28.26
CA VAL A 40 -8.23 20.26 29.67
C VAL A 40 -7.94 21.40 30.65
N LYS A 41 -7.65 22.60 30.18
CA LYS A 41 -7.36 23.77 31.03
C LYS A 41 -8.53 24.05 31.98
N GLY A 42 -8.22 24.17 33.27
CA GLY A 42 -9.24 24.38 34.30
C GLY A 42 -9.95 23.10 34.79
N LYS A 43 -9.64 21.94 34.20
CA LYS A 43 -10.05 20.64 34.75
C LYS A 43 -9.01 20.13 35.74
N ASN A 44 -9.43 19.26 36.65
CA ASN A 44 -8.57 18.71 37.70
C ASN A 44 -7.80 17.47 37.21
N TYR A 45 -6.89 17.68 36.24
CA TYR A 45 -5.98 16.66 35.75
C TYR A 45 -4.53 17.02 36.09
N ASP A 46 -3.72 16.03 36.47
CA ASP A 46 -2.27 16.20 36.56
C ASP A 46 -1.69 16.11 35.14
N LEU A 47 -1.06 17.17 34.69
CA LEU A 47 -0.47 17.28 33.34
C LEU A 47 1.01 16.88 33.30
N GLY A 48 1.55 16.32 34.43
CA GLY A 48 2.94 15.84 34.52
C GLY A 48 4.00 16.93 34.34
N GLY A 49 3.65 18.21 34.57
CA GLY A 49 4.58 19.32 34.44
C GLY A 49 4.98 19.65 33.00
N LEU A 50 4.13 19.39 32.03
CA LEU A 50 4.36 19.76 30.63
C LEU A 50 4.55 21.29 30.48
N ASP A 51 5.60 21.66 29.78
CA ASP A 51 6.02 23.04 29.52
C ASP A 51 5.66 23.42 28.09
N GLU A 52 4.68 24.31 27.93
CA GLU A 52 4.17 24.74 26.62
C GLU A 52 5.28 25.37 25.75
N GLU A 53 6.20 26.13 26.33
CA GLU A 53 7.29 26.78 25.56
C GLU A 53 8.27 25.74 25.00
N LYS A 54 8.61 24.72 25.78
CA LYS A 54 9.46 23.63 25.32
C LYS A 54 8.77 22.79 24.25
N ILE A 55 7.47 22.60 24.36
CA ILE A 55 6.67 21.92 23.32
C ILE A 55 6.73 22.71 22.03
N LEU A 56 6.53 24.04 22.06
CA LEU A 56 6.63 24.86 20.86
C LEU A 56 7.99 24.78 20.19
N VAL A 57 9.10 24.84 20.96
CA VAL A 57 10.46 24.70 20.43
C VAL A 57 10.64 23.32 19.79
N TYR A 58 10.16 22.27 20.44
CA TYR A 58 10.20 20.91 19.89
C TYR A 58 9.43 20.79 18.55
N GLU A 59 8.23 21.38 18.48
CA GLU A 59 7.41 21.36 17.28
C GLU A 59 8.04 22.09 16.09
N GLU A 60 8.74 23.22 16.36
CA GLU A 60 9.49 23.94 15.33
C GLU A 60 10.63 23.09 14.76
N VAL A 61 11.40 22.43 15.63
CA VAL A 61 12.47 21.51 15.20
C VAL A 61 11.90 20.38 14.37
N LEU A 62 10.80 19.77 14.82
CA LEU A 62 10.15 18.69 14.08
C LEU A 62 9.64 19.15 12.72
N LYS A 63 9.00 20.32 12.67
CA LYS A 63 8.54 20.93 11.42
C LYS A 63 9.68 21.16 10.45
N ASP A 64 10.81 21.67 10.94
CA ASP A 64 12.01 21.88 10.12
C ASP A 64 12.59 20.56 9.60
N CYS A 65 12.65 19.52 10.43
CA CYS A 65 13.08 18.18 10.03
C CYS A 65 12.17 17.57 8.93
N LEU A 66 10.87 17.83 8.99
CA LEU A 66 9.90 17.21 8.07
C LEU A 66 9.69 17.98 6.76
N LYS A 67 10.18 19.21 6.64
CA LYS A 67 9.95 20.08 5.47
C LYS A 67 10.38 19.47 4.13
N ASP A 68 11.37 18.60 4.16
CA ASP A 68 11.91 17.95 2.96
C ASP A 68 11.14 16.67 2.56
N TYR A 69 10.19 16.25 3.39
CA TYR A 69 9.46 15.00 3.19
C TYR A 69 8.03 15.22 2.72
N PHE A 70 7.59 14.38 1.81
CA PHE A 70 6.21 14.39 1.35
C PHE A 70 5.28 13.75 2.38
N LEU A 71 4.34 14.55 2.88
CA LEU A 71 3.23 14.07 3.70
C LEU A 71 1.97 14.00 2.83
N PRO A 72 1.35 12.81 2.67
CA PRO A 72 0.13 12.68 1.87
C PRO A 72 -0.98 13.58 2.40
N PRO A 73 -1.73 14.29 1.53
CA PRO A 73 -2.81 15.17 1.96
C PRO A 73 -3.86 14.47 2.84
N GLU A 74 -4.14 13.19 2.57
CA GLU A 74 -5.10 12.39 3.32
C GLU A 74 -4.66 12.14 4.76
N ALA A 75 -3.36 12.21 5.05
CA ALA A 75 -2.85 12.07 6.42
C ALA A 75 -3.19 13.29 7.29
N THR A 76 -3.26 14.46 6.68
CA THR A 76 -3.45 15.76 7.38
C THR A 76 -4.87 16.30 7.25
N MET A 77 -5.65 15.85 6.27
CA MET A 77 -7.04 16.32 6.08
C MET A 77 -7.98 15.80 7.15
N VAL A 78 -8.84 16.66 7.65
CA VAL A 78 -9.99 16.27 8.47
C VAL A 78 -11.14 15.92 7.53
N SER A 79 -11.60 14.69 7.57
CA SER A 79 -12.79 14.25 6.84
C SER A 79 -13.92 13.91 7.79
N PRO A 80 -15.16 14.42 7.56
CA PRO A 80 -16.32 14.03 8.36
C PRO A 80 -16.71 12.57 8.15
N LEU A 81 -16.21 11.92 7.11
CA LEU A 81 -16.45 10.50 6.82
C LEU A 81 -15.56 9.57 7.66
N ILE A 82 -14.43 10.05 8.22
CA ILE A 82 -13.53 9.22 9.05
C ILE A 82 -14.27 8.51 10.21
N PRO A 83 -15.18 9.16 10.97
CA PRO A 83 -15.93 8.49 12.04
C PRO A 83 -16.86 7.38 11.55
N PHE A 84 -17.26 7.42 10.30
CA PHE A 84 -18.16 6.44 9.68
C PHE A 84 -17.41 5.35 8.91
N SER A 85 -16.11 5.49 8.76
CA SER A 85 -15.25 4.49 8.14
C SER A 85 -14.58 3.65 9.24
N PRO A 86 -14.68 2.32 9.20
CA PRO A 86 -14.04 1.47 10.18
C PRO A 86 -12.52 1.36 9.99
N MET A 87 -11.90 2.31 9.31
CA MET A 87 -10.47 2.28 8.95
C MET A 87 -9.64 3.17 9.89
N PRO A 88 -8.69 2.60 10.65
CA PRO A 88 -7.73 3.36 11.43
C PRO A 88 -6.86 4.27 10.57
N GLY A 89 -6.38 5.37 11.16
CA GLY A 89 -5.64 6.41 10.45
C GLY A 89 -4.45 5.91 9.64
N GLY A 90 -3.62 5.04 10.20
CA GLY A 90 -2.46 4.48 9.50
C GLY A 90 -2.85 3.64 8.27
N ALA A 91 -3.93 2.85 8.38
CA ALA A 91 -4.46 2.09 7.24
C ALA A 91 -5.01 3.02 6.16
N LEU A 92 -5.69 4.11 6.53
CA LEU A 92 -6.16 5.11 5.58
C LEU A 92 -5.01 5.70 4.76
N THR A 93 -3.97 6.18 5.42
CA THR A 93 -2.81 6.79 4.76
C THR A 93 -2.10 5.81 3.82
N ALA A 94 -1.82 4.59 4.28
CA ALA A 94 -1.13 3.59 3.48
C ALA A 94 -1.94 3.17 2.24
N ASN A 95 -3.24 2.95 2.41
CA ASN A 95 -4.11 2.48 1.33
C ASN A 95 -4.41 3.58 0.30
N THR A 96 -4.65 4.81 0.73
CA THR A 96 -4.86 5.92 -0.22
C THR A 96 -3.59 6.24 -1.00
N GLN A 97 -2.42 6.17 -0.35
CA GLN A 97 -1.14 6.34 -1.05
C GLN A 97 -0.95 5.28 -2.13
N MET A 98 -1.23 4.02 -1.81
CA MET A 98 -1.16 2.93 -2.75
C MET A 98 -2.17 3.10 -3.90
N MET A 99 -3.42 3.45 -3.61
CA MET A 99 -4.42 3.71 -4.64
C MET A 99 -4.00 4.86 -5.57
N ARG A 100 -3.34 5.89 -5.04
CA ARG A 100 -2.74 6.97 -5.84
C ARG A 100 -1.63 6.46 -6.75
N ASP A 101 -0.72 5.66 -6.21
CA ASP A 101 0.41 5.09 -6.97
C ASP A 101 -0.05 4.18 -8.11
N ASN A 102 -1.26 3.64 -8.02
CA ASN A 102 -1.90 2.81 -9.05
C ASN A 102 -2.98 3.55 -9.86
N ASN A 103 -3.09 4.87 -9.74
CA ASN A 103 -4.07 5.70 -10.45
C ASN A 103 -5.55 5.27 -10.27
N ILE A 104 -5.88 4.68 -9.12
CA ILE A 104 -7.23 4.17 -8.78
C ILE A 104 -7.81 4.84 -7.52
N LEU A 105 -7.29 6.02 -7.16
CA LEU A 105 -7.75 6.75 -5.97
C LEU A 105 -9.22 7.22 -6.11
N ASP A 106 -9.72 7.38 -7.32
CA ASP A 106 -11.12 7.67 -7.62
C ASP A 106 -12.09 6.58 -7.09
N LYS A 107 -11.63 5.33 -6.97
CA LYS A 107 -12.40 4.21 -6.40
C LYS A 107 -12.47 4.23 -4.88
N PHE A 108 -11.70 5.06 -4.20
CA PHE A 108 -11.66 5.09 -2.74
C PHE A 108 -13.05 5.27 -2.07
N PRO A 109 -13.94 6.19 -2.53
CA PRO A 109 -15.28 6.33 -1.96
C PRO A 109 -16.14 5.05 -2.07
N GLU A 110 -15.99 4.28 -3.16
CA GLU A 110 -16.69 3.02 -3.36
C GLU A 110 -16.17 1.94 -2.40
N VAL A 111 -14.84 1.86 -2.22
CA VAL A 111 -14.20 0.94 -1.27
C VAL A 111 -14.65 1.22 0.16
N ILE A 112 -14.70 2.50 0.58
CA ILE A 112 -15.17 2.89 1.92
C ILE A 112 -16.64 2.48 2.14
N LYS A 113 -17.49 2.64 1.14
CA LYS A 113 -18.88 2.18 1.23
C LYS A 113 -18.97 0.67 1.37
N ALA A 114 -18.16 -0.07 0.62
CA ALA A 114 -18.11 -1.53 0.69
C ALA A 114 -17.59 -2.06 2.04
N MET A 115 -16.70 -1.32 2.72
CA MET A 115 -16.12 -1.73 4.00
C MET A 115 -17.18 -1.98 5.09
N ARG A 116 -18.26 -1.21 5.11
CA ARG A 116 -19.32 -1.39 6.13
C ARG A 116 -19.90 -2.81 6.09
N GLU A 117 -20.25 -3.27 4.90
CA GLU A 117 -20.79 -4.63 4.71
C GLU A 117 -19.74 -5.69 5.03
N VAL A 118 -18.49 -5.46 4.61
CA VAL A 118 -17.35 -6.38 4.87
C VAL A 118 -17.12 -6.55 6.37
N VAL A 119 -17.16 -5.47 7.15
CA VAL A 119 -17.03 -5.51 8.61
C VAL A 119 -18.19 -6.28 9.25
N GLU A 120 -19.42 -5.97 8.86
CA GLU A 120 -20.64 -6.63 9.38
C GLU A 120 -20.60 -8.13 9.08
N LYS A 121 -20.40 -8.51 7.84
CA LYS A 121 -20.32 -9.93 7.43
C LYS A 121 -19.10 -10.65 7.98
N GLY A 122 -18.04 -9.92 8.32
CA GLY A 122 -16.84 -10.45 8.98
C GLY A 122 -16.98 -10.67 10.50
N GLY A 123 -18.12 -10.32 11.10
CA GLY A 123 -18.37 -10.54 12.51
C GLY A 123 -17.77 -9.48 13.44
N PHE A 124 -17.53 -8.25 12.93
CA PHE A 124 -17.07 -7.09 13.71
C PHE A 124 -15.74 -7.28 14.44
N GLY A 125 -14.78 -8.00 13.86
CA GLY A 125 -13.44 -8.10 14.42
C GLY A 125 -12.85 -6.70 14.68
N THR A 126 -12.14 -6.54 15.78
CA THR A 126 -11.57 -5.24 16.19
C THR A 126 -10.69 -4.66 15.08
N SER A 127 -11.05 -3.45 14.63
CA SER A 127 -10.40 -2.78 13.50
C SER A 127 -9.06 -2.15 13.88
N VAL A 128 -8.11 -2.97 14.31
CA VAL A 128 -6.69 -2.64 14.52
C VAL A 128 -5.84 -3.44 13.54
N THR A 129 -4.58 -3.08 13.38
CA THR A 129 -3.65 -3.85 12.54
C THR A 129 -3.48 -5.28 13.06
N PRO A 130 -3.64 -6.33 12.25
CA PRO A 130 -3.81 -6.31 10.79
C PRO A 130 -5.27 -6.35 10.30
N VAL A 131 -6.28 -6.44 11.18
CA VAL A 131 -7.69 -6.67 10.82
C VAL A 131 -8.26 -5.53 9.96
N SER A 132 -7.90 -4.28 10.27
CA SER A 132 -8.28 -3.13 9.43
C SER A 132 -7.82 -3.28 7.97
N GLN A 133 -6.64 -3.87 7.78
CA GLN A 133 -6.13 -4.14 6.44
C GLN A 133 -6.91 -5.27 5.76
N PHE A 134 -7.33 -6.30 6.50
CA PHE A 134 -8.15 -7.38 5.94
C PHE A 134 -9.49 -6.85 5.44
N TYR A 135 -10.12 -5.95 6.19
CA TYR A 135 -11.37 -5.31 5.78
C TYR A 135 -11.19 -4.47 4.52
N PHE A 136 -10.14 -3.68 4.48
CA PHE A 136 -9.86 -2.88 3.30
C PHE A 136 -9.60 -3.76 2.07
N GLN A 137 -8.77 -4.79 2.19
CA GLN A 137 -8.45 -5.71 1.09
C GLN A 137 -9.69 -6.40 0.54
N GLN A 138 -10.58 -6.87 1.43
CA GLN A 138 -11.82 -7.49 0.99
C GLN A 138 -12.77 -6.49 0.34
N ALA A 139 -12.91 -5.29 0.89
CA ALA A 139 -13.71 -4.23 0.29
C ALA A 139 -13.17 -3.83 -1.09
N PHE A 140 -11.86 -3.69 -1.21
CA PHE A 140 -11.16 -3.44 -2.45
C PHE A 140 -11.43 -4.55 -3.48
N ASN A 141 -11.29 -5.82 -3.09
CA ASN A 141 -11.61 -6.95 -3.97
C ASN A 141 -13.06 -6.92 -4.44
N ASN A 142 -14.01 -6.58 -3.55
CA ASN A 142 -15.41 -6.48 -3.89
C ASN A 142 -15.70 -5.39 -4.93
N VAL A 143 -14.98 -4.27 -4.88
CA VAL A 143 -15.13 -3.17 -5.84
C VAL A 143 -14.45 -3.50 -7.17
N MET A 144 -13.23 -4.01 -7.13
CA MET A 144 -12.43 -4.21 -8.34
C MET A 144 -12.80 -5.47 -9.13
N PHE A 145 -13.10 -6.57 -8.45
CA PHE A 145 -13.34 -7.87 -9.09
C PHE A 145 -14.82 -8.30 -9.04
N GLY A 146 -15.64 -7.54 -8.33
CA GLY A 146 -17.04 -7.87 -8.09
C GLY A 146 -17.28 -8.51 -6.73
N LYS A 147 -18.46 -8.20 -6.18
CA LYS A 147 -18.87 -8.52 -4.80
C LYS A 147 -18.72 -10.01 -4.50
N TRP A 148 -17.88 -10.34 -3.52
CA TRP A 148 -17.57 -11.68 -3.00
C TRP A 148 -17.00 -12.68 -4.03
N LYS A 149 -16.60 -12.21 -5.22
CA LYS A 149 -15.97 -13.08 -6.22
C LYS A 149 -14.56 -13.50 -5.84
N LYS A 150 -13.85 -12.65 -5.11
CA LYS A 150 -12.48 -12.95 -4.64
C LYS A 150 -12.39 -12.66 -3.14
N ILE A 151 -12.11 -13.69 -2.35
CA ILE A 151 -11.86 -13.55 -0.91
C ILE A 151 -10.38 -13.23 -0.68
N ALA A 152 -10.10 -12.16 0.07
CA ALA A 152 -8.76 -11.83 0.50
C ALA A 152 -8.28 -12.84 1.57
N ASP A 153 -7.03 -13.32 1.48
CA ASP A 153 -6.51 -14.39 2.35
C ASP A 153 -6.66 -14.05 3.84
N GLY A 154 -6.20 -12.88 4.28
CA GLY A 154 -6.31 -12.46 5.68
C GLY A 154 -7.75 -12.36 6.17
N TYR A 155 -8.65 -11.80 5.35
CA TYR A 155 -10.08 -11.74 5.68
C TYR A 155 -10.72 -13.13 5.75
N GLY A 156 -10.42 -13.99 4.78
CA GLY A 156 -10.92 -15.36 4.74
C GLY A 156 -10.46 -16.17 5.96
N ARG A 157 -9.18 -16.10 6.32
CA ARG A 157 -8.64 -16.74 7.53
C ARG A 157 -9.31 -16.21 8.80
N MET A 158 -9.59 -14.89 8.87
CA MET A 158 -10.28 -14.28 10.00
C MET A 158 -11.70 -14.87 10.17
N VAL A 159 -12.51 -14.88 9.11
CA VAL A 159 -13.89 -15.41 9.20
C VAL A 159 -13.94 -16.92 9.40
N LEU A 160 -12.88 -17.65 9.04
CA LEU A 160 -12.71 -19.07 9.31
C LEU A 160 -12.22 -19.38 10.73
N GLY A 161 -11.84 -18.36 11.53
CA GLY A 161 -11.46 -18.53 12.93
C GLY A 161 -9.96 -18.72 13.19
N TYR A 162 -9.10 -18.61 12.17
CA TYR A 162 -7.64 -18.82 12.30
C TYR A 162 -6.94 -17.77 13.16
N PHE A 163 -7.55 -16.61 13.38
CA PHE A 163 -7.05 -15.55 14.26
C PHE A 163 -7.87 -15.42 15.56
N GLY A 164 -8.67 -16.45 15.88
CA GLY A 164 -9.51 -16.48 17.05
C GLY A 164 -10.96 -16.08 16.75
N LYS A 165 -11.75 -15.90 17.82
CA LYS A 165 -13.17 -15.62 17.76
C LYS A 165 -13.44 -14.14 17.48
N THR A 166 -14.30 -13.85 16.52
CA THR A 166 -14.85 -12.51 16.29
C THR A 166 -15.98 -12.17 17.28
N PRO A 167 -16.23 -10.87 17.56
CA PRO A 167 -17.29 -10.45 18.49
C PRO A 167 -18.68 -10.95 18.13
N ALA A 168 -19.04 -10.97 16.85
CA ALA A 168 -20.25 -11.59 16.35
C ALA A 168 -19.89 -12.76 15.40
N THR A 169 -20.85 -13.64 15.17
CA THR A 169 -20.67 -14.76 14.24
C THR A 169 -20.58 -14.22 12.80
N PRO A 170 -19.53 -14.54 12.03
CA PRO A 170 -19.45 -14.17 10.63
C PRO A 170 -20.58 -14.76 9.79
N ASP A 171 -20.89 -14.08 8.69
CA ASP A 171 -21.92 -14.51 7.74
C ASP A 171 -21.62 -15.92 7.18
N LYS A 172 -22.62 -16.79 7.19
CA LYS A 172 -22.44 -18.20 6.81
C LYS A 172 -22.04 -18.38 5.34
N GLU A 173 -22.54 -17.54 4.44
CA GLU A 173 -22.18 -17.61 3.02
C GLU A 173 -20.75 -17.16 2.81
N VAL A 174 -20.32 -16.10 3.50
CA VAL A 174 -18.95 -15.62 3.45
C VAL A 174 -17.98 -16.66 4.01
N VAL A 175 -18.32 -17.32 5.11
CA VAL A 175 -17.52 -18.43 5.67
C VAL A 175 -17.42 -19.58 4.67
N LYS A 176 -18.50 -19.94 3.99
CA LYS A 176 -18.50 -20.98 2.95
C LYS A 176 -17.59 -20.60 1.79
N LEU A 177 -17.75 -19.40 1.23
CA LEU A 177 -16.92 -18.89 0.15
C LEU A 177 -15.42 -18.84 0.53
N ALA A 178 -15.12 -18.39 1.74
CA ALA A 178 -13.74 -18.36 2.24
C ALA A 178 -13.16 -19.79 2.34
N SER A 179 -13.94 -20.74 2.85
CA SER A 179 -13.51 -22.15 2.94
C SER A 179 -13.25 -22.76 1.57
N GLU A 180 -14.10 -22.51 0.59
CA GLU A 180 -13.97 -23.04 -0.77
C GLU A 180 -12.77 -22.43 -1.50
N GLN A 181 -12.64 -21.09 -1.45
CA GLN A 181 -11.56 -20.40 -2.19
C GLN A 181 -10.18 -20.60 -1.58
N LEU A 182 -10.07 -20.56 -0.25
CA LEU A 182 -8.79 -20.75 0.45
C LEU A 182 -8.45 -22.24 0.68
N LYS A 183 -9.39 -23.16 0.40
CA LYS A 183 -9.26 -24.59 0.67
C LYS A 183 -8.93 -24.89 2.14
N LEU A 184 -9.49 -24.09 3.04
CA LEU A 184 -9.30 -24.17 4.49
C LEU A 184 -10.65 -24.47 5.15
N LYS A 185 -10.64 -25.30 6.21
CA LYS A 185 -11.84 -25.58 7.02
C LYS A 185 -11.98 -24.57 8.14
N PRO A 186 -13.22 -24.16 8.51
CA PRO A 186 -13.44 -23.37 9.72
C PRO A 186 -12.85 -24.06 10.96
N THR A 187 -12.26 -23.28 11.85
CA THR A 187 -11.63 -23.80 13.08
C THR A 187 -12.08 -23.02 14.31
N LYS A 188 -12.02 -23.68 15.48
CA LYS A 188 -12.18 -23.11 16.81
C LYS A 188 -10.92 -23.25 17.65
N GLU A 189 -9.86 -23.77 17.03
CA GLU A 189 -8.55 -23.93 17.67
C GLU A 189 -7.99 -22.55 18.05
N LYS A 190 -7.27 -22.48 19.15
CA LYS A 190 -6.62 -21.23 19.55
C LYS A 190 -5.59 -20.78 18.52
N ALA A 191 -5.56 -19.51 18.20
CA ALA A 191 -4.65 -18.96 17.20
C ALA A 191 -3.17 -19.25 17.53
N ILE A 192 -2.81 -19.29 18.83
CA ILE A 192 -1.46 -19.63 19.27
C ILE A 192 -1.12 -21.08 18.96
N ASP A 193 -2.05 -22.01 19.23
CA ASP A 193 -1.82 -23.43 18.98
C ASP A 193 -1.68 -23.74 17.47
N ILE A 194 -2.40 -22.95 16.63
CA ILE A 194 -2.23 -23.00 15.16
C ILE A 194 -0.87 -22.45 14.75
N ALA A 195 -0.43 -21.37 15.37
CA ALA A 195 0.86 -20.74 15.07
C ALA A 195 2.03 -21.63 15.48
N ASP A 196 1.92 -22.31 16.62
CA ASP A 196 2.96 -23.21 17.16
C ASP A 196 3.19 -24.46 16.28
N LYS A 197 2.19 -24.84 15.48
CA LYS A 197 2.33 -25.93 14.49
C LYS A 197 3.08 -25.53 13.22
N ASP A 198 3.28 -24.24 13.02
CA ASP A 198 3.95 -23.69 11.85
C ASP A 198 5.45 -23.52 12.16
N GLU A 199 6.23 -24.51 11.78
CA GLU A 199 7.68 -24.52 12.00
C GLU A 199 8.37 -23.26 11.46
N THR A 200 7.83 -22.63 10.40
CA THR A 200 8.39 -21.40 9.81
C THR A 200 8.30 -20.18 10.72
N LYS A 201 7.51 -20.27 11.79
CA LYS A 201 7.37 -19.22 12.82
C LYS A 201 8.27 -19.46 14.04
N SER A 202 9.02 -20.55 14.06
CA SER A 202 9.90 -20.85 15.17
C SER A 202 11.19 -20.01 15.13
N LEU A 203 11.75 -19.76 16.33
CA LEU A 203 13.07 -19.11 16.43
C LEU A 203 14.17 -19.97 15.81
N GLU A 204 14.04 -21.29 15.87
CA GLU A 204 14.99 -22.21 15.27
C GLU A 204 15.02 -22.09 13.74
N PHE A 205 13.86 -21.98 13.12
CA PHE A 205 13.76 -21.70 11.68
C PHE A 205 14.44 -20.36 11.32
N THR A 206 14.19 -19.33 12.14
CA THR A 206 14.80 -18.01 11.93
C THR A 206 16.32 -18.05 12.07
N ARG A 207 16.86 -18.78 13.04
CA ARG A 207 18.32 -18.99 13.20
C ARG A 207 18.93 -19.61 11.95
N LYS A 208 18.37 -20.74 11.50
CA LYS A 208 18.82 -21.42 10.28
C LYS A 208 18.73 -20.53 9.04
N LEU A 209 17.69 -19.69 8.96
CA LEU A 209 17.56 -18.73 7.87
C LEU A 209 18.69 -17.69 7.90
N LEU A 210 19.01 -17.11 9.06
CA LEU A 210 20.11 -16.15 9.22
C LEU A 210 21.45 -16.78 8.87
N GLU A 211 21.73 -18.00 9.35
CA GLU A 211 22.94 -18.76 9.03
C GLU A 211 23.08 -18.99 7.51
N LYS A 212 21.99 -19.41 6.86
CA LYS A 212 21.93 -19.62 5.40
C LYS A 212 22.23 -18.33 4.64
N GLU A 213 21.78 -17.20 5.16
CA GLU A 213 21.96 -15.87 4.55
C GLU A 213 23.30 -15.23 4.92
N GLY A 214 24.15 -15.90 5.73
CA GLY A 214 25.44 -15.42 6.17
C GLY A 214 25.37 -14.26 7.16
N ILE A 215 24.29 -14.18 7.93
CA ILE A 215 24.02 -13.12 8.91
C ILE A 215 24.27 -13.68 10.31
N GLU A 216 24.91 -12.89 11.19
CA GLU A 216 25.13 -13.26 12.59
C GLU A 216 23.80 -13.54 13.32
N THR A 217 23.76 -14.63 14.11
CA THR A 217 22.57 -15.06 14.86
C THR A 217 22.50 -14.44 16.27
N SER A 218 22.77 -13.14 16.40
CA SER A 218 22.55 -12.41 17.64
C SER A 218 21.03 -12.33 17.97
N GLU A 219 20.70 -12.09 19.24
CA GLU A 219 19.30 -11.96 19.68
C GLU A 219 18.56 -10.85 18.91
N GLU A 220 19.25 -9.71 18.67
CA GLU A 220 18.70 -8.59 17.90
C GLU A 220 18.41 -8.98 16.44
N ASN A 221 19.35 -9.64 15.77
CA ASN A 221 19.16 -10.08 14.39
C ASN A 221 18.07 -11.14 14.26
N ILE A 222 17.96 -12.07 15.23
CA ILE A 222 16.87 -13.04 15.29
C ILE A 222 15.54 -12.33 15.46
N PHE A 223 15.45 -11.33 16.37
CA PHE A 223 14.23 -10.56 16.58
C PHE A 223 13.83 -9.80 15.29
N ILE A 224 14.77 -9.10 14.65
CA ILE A 224 14.53 -8.38 13.40
C ILE A 224 14.04 -9.33 12.30
N ALA A 225 14.71 -10.46 12.12
CA ALA A 225 14.35 -11.43 11.08
C ALA A 225 13.00 -12.12 11.38
N ALA A 226 12.71 -12.49 12.63
CA ALA A 226 11.45 -13.11 13.01
C ALA A 226 10.26 -12.13 12.87
N ALA A 227 10.43 -10.88 13.31
CA ALA A 227 9.38 -9.87 13.28
C ALA A 227 9.15 -9.30 11.87
N CYS A 228 10.22 -9.02 11.13
CA CYS A 228 10.16 -8.33 9.83
C CYS A 228 10.35 -9.26 8.63
N LYS A 229 10.62 -10.54 8.85
CA LYS A 229 10.78 -11.58 7.81
C LYS A 229 11.77 -11.14 6.71
N GLU A 230 11.39 -11.26 5.45
CA GLU A 230 12.22 -10.92 4.28
C GLU A 230 12.71 -9.45 4.31
N LYS A 231 11.88 -8.54 4.80
CA LYS A 231 12.27 -7.13 4.96
C LYS A 231 13.34 -6.94 6.04
N GLY A 232 13.28 -7.74 7.11
CA GLY A 232 14.31 -7.79 8.13
C GLY A 232 15.62 -8.33 7.59
N ILE A 233 15.59 -9.40 6.82
CA ILE A 233 16.78 -9.96 6.14
C ILE A 233 17.41 -8.92 5.20
N ALA A 234 16.59 -8.25 4.37
CA ALA A 234 17.07 -7.19 3.48
C ALA A 234 17.70 -6.03 4.25
N PHE A 235 17.13 -5.65 5.40
CA PHE A 235 17.69 -4.62 6.29
C PHE A 235 19.05 -5.05 6.85
N LEU A 236 19.15 -6.25 7.38
CA LEU A 236 20.39 -6.78 7.95
C LEU A 236 21.51 -6.93 6.91
N LYS A 237 21.17 -7.11 5.65
CA LYS A 237 22.08 -7.11 4.50
C LYS A 237 22.44 -5.72 3.98
N GLY A 238 21.90 -4.65 4.53
CA GLY A 238 22.05 -3.28 4.00
C GLY A 238 21.35 -3.02 2.67
N GLN A 239 20.40 -3.88 2.29
CA GLN A 239 19.66 -3.82 1.02
C GLN A 239 18.25 -3.23 1.18
N ALA A 240 17.87 -2.84 2.39
CA ALA A 240 16.55 -2.28 2.65
C ALA A 240 16.35 -0.96 1.90
N LYS A 241 15.23 -0.84 1.20
CA LYS A 241 14.85 0.41 0.52
C LYS A 241 14.33 1.41 1.55
N VAL A 242 14.79 2.66 1.45
CA VAL A 242 14.23 3.77 2.22
C VAL A 242 12.85 4.12 1.64
N ALA A 243 11.81 3.91 2.43
CA ALA A 243 10.42 4.08 1.97
C ALA A 243 9.89 5.53 2.10
N VAL A 244 10.61 6.42 2.78
CA VAL A 244 10.23 7.83 2.90
C VAL A 244 10.46 8.55 1.57
N ARG A 245 9.52 9.43 1.19
CA ARG A 245 9.57 10.21 -0.05
C ARG A 245 10.03 11.63 0.26
N LYS A 246 11.15 12.04 -0.31
CA LYS A 246 11.56 13.44 -0.29
C LYS A 246 10.85 14.22 -1.39
N ILE A 247 10.46 15.45 -1.11
CA ILE A 247 9.82 16.35 -2.09
C ILE A 247 10.70 16.53 -3.32
N SER A 248 12.03 16.58 -3.14
CA SER A 248 13.01 16.69 -4.23
C SER A 248 13.04 15.48 -5.17
N GLN A 249 12.55 14.32 -4.72
CA GLN A 249 12.48 13.08 -5.49
C GLN A 249 11.12 12.85 -6.15
N MET A 250 10.14 13.72 -5.85
CA MET A 250 8.84 13.63 -6.50
C MET A 250 8.91 14.18 -7.92
N PRO A 251 8.12 13.64 -8.86
CA PRO A 251 7.95 14.26 -10.15
C PRO A 251 7.55 15.72 -9.93
N LYS A 252 8.30 16.65 -10.50
CA LYS A 252 7.91 18.05 -10.45
C LYS A 252 6.50 18.17 -11.01
N ALA A 253 5.60 18.76 -10.24
CA ALA A 253 4.32 19.18 -10.80
C ALA A 253 4.63 20.02 -12.03
N ILE A 254 4.03 19.69 -13.16
CA ILE A 254 4.18 20.47 -14.39
C ILE A 254 3.76 21.89 -14.01
N SER A 255 4.71 22.83 -14.05
CA SER A 255 4.39 24.22 -13.74
C SER A 255 3.43 24.73 -14.82
N ALA A 256 2.52 25.61 -14.44
CA ALA A 256 1.57 26.22 -15.40
C ALA A 256 2.26 26.98 -16.55
N ASP A 257 3.57 27.17 -16.46
CA ASP A 257 4.43 27.77 -17.51
C ASP A 257 4.89 26.79 -18.59
N GLU A 258 4.78 25.48 -18.36
CA GLU A 258 5.07 24.48 -19.40
C GLU A 258 3.80 24.21 -20.22
N SER A 259 3.53 25.09 -21.17
CA SER A 259 2.36 25.01 -22.05
C SER A 259 2.52 24.06 -23.25
N LYS A 260 3.66 23.37 -23.40
CA LYS A 260 3.98 22.53 -24.57
C LYS A 260 4.23 21.08 -24.19
N PHE A 261 3.43 20.20 -24.76
CA PHE A 261 3.51 18.75 -24.54
C PHE A 261 3.74 18.03 -25.85
N THR A 262 4.49 16.92 -25.81
CA THR A 262 4.53 15.97 -26.93
C THR A 262 3.78 14.71 -26.53
N VAL A 263 2.68 14.44 -27.19
CA VAL A 263 1.82 13.28 -26.94
C VAL A 263 1.94 12.31 -28.10
N SER A 264 2.12 11.03 -27.84
CA SER A 264 2.12 9.98 -28.85
C SER A 264 0.77 9.26 -28.84
N VAL A 265 0.10 9.22 -30.00
CA VAL A 265 -1.17 8.51 -30.17
C VAL A 265 -1.03 7.61 -31.40
N ASN A 266 -1.18 6.31 -31.22
CA ASN A 266 -1.05 5.31 -32.30
C ASN A 266 0.27 5.46 -33.11
N GLY A 267 1.39 5.68 -32.40
CA GLY A 267 2.71 5.86 -33.00
C GLY A 267 2.96 7.25 -33.67
N ASN A 268 1.95 8.11 -33.73
CA ASN A 268 2.10 9.48 -34.23
C ASN A 268 2.38 10.44 -33.08
N LYS A 269 3.40 11.28 -33.20
CA LYS A 269 3.73 12.32 -32.23
C LYS A 269 3.03 13.62 -32.54
N TYR A 270 2.42 14.23 -31.53
CA TYR A 270 1.72 15.50 -31.61
C TYR A 270 2.33 16.48 -30.59
N HIS A 271 2.63 17.72 -31.03
CA HIS A 271 2.94 18.78 -30.11
C HIS A 271 1.63 19.49 -29.72
N ILE A 272 1.35 19.54 -28.43
CA ILE A 272 0.16 20.15 -27.86
C ILE A 272 0.60 21.36 -27.03
N GLU A 273 0.09 22.53 -27.35
CA GLU A 273 0.25 23.72 -26.54
C GLU A 273 -1.03 23.98 -25.76
N VAL A 274 -0.91 24.11 -24.43
CA VAL A 274 -2.03 24.24 -23.51
C VAL A 274 -1.97 25.61 -22.84
N GLN A 275 -3.09 26.27 -22.67
CA GLN A 275 -3.21 27.54 -21.94
C GLN A 275 -4.22 27.38 -20.80
N ALA A 276 -3.89 27.90 -19.60
CA ALA A 276 -4.82 27.88 -18.48
C ALA A 276 -6.02 28.78 -18.77
N GLY A 277 -7.24 28.26 -18.59
CA GLY A 277 -8.48 29.02 -18.71
C GLY A 277 -8.84 29.74 -17.40
N PHE A 278 -9.66 30.77 -17.50
CA PHE A 278 -10.12 31.60 -16.33
C PHE A 278 -10.99 30.80 -15.35
N ASP A 279 -11.60 29.72 -15.79
CA ASP A 279 -12.57 28.87 -15.07
C ASP A 279 -11.98 27.53 -14.58
N LYS A 280 -10.65 27.42 -14.49
CA LYS A 280 -9.90 26.15 -14.25
C LYS A 280 -10.05 25.12 -15.37
N SER A 281 -10.62 25.47 -16.51
CA SER A 281 -10.58 24.62 -17.70
C SER A 281 -9.20 24.66 -18.35
N VAL A 282 -8.82 23.56 -18.99
CA VAL A 282 -7.60 23.47 -19.79
C VAL A 282 -7.99 23.67 -21.25
N ASN A 283 -7.54 24.76 -21.86
CA ASN A 283 -7.78 25.03 -23.28
C ASN A 283 -6.57 24.59 -24.12
N ILE A 284 -6.80 23.73 -25.09
CA ILE A 284 -5.78 23.33 -26.06
C ILE A 284 -5.65 24.45 -27.11
N LYS A 285 -4.50 25.11 -27.10
CA LYS A 285 -4.22 26.24 -28.00
C LYS A 285 -3.84 25.79 -29.41
N SER A 286 -3.07 24.72 -29.53
CA SER A 286 -2.67 24.15 -30.80
C SER A 286 -2.34 22.66 -30.71
N VAL A 287 -2.60 21.93 -31.78
CA VAL A 287 -2.15 20.55 -31.95
C VAL A 287 -1.52 20.45 -33.34
N SER A 288 -0.24 20.13 -33.42
CA SER A 288 0.45 19.91 -34.68
C SER A 288 1.09 18.52 -34.75
N LYS A 289 0.89 17.84 -35.85
CA LYS A 289 1.54 16.53 -36.11
C LYS A 289 3.01 16.76 -36.45
N VAL A 290 3.90 16.02 -35.78
CA VAL A 290 5.34 16.07 -36.07
C VAL A 290 5.59 15.34 -37.40
N GLN A 291 6.03 16.06 -38.42
CA GLN A 291 6.53 15.42 -39.64
C GLN A 291 7.95 14.92 -39.40
N PRO A 292 8.34 13.74 -39.90
CA PRO A 292 9.70 13.27 -39.78
C PRO A 292 10.63 14.22 -40.58
N ALA A 293 11.55 14.88 -39.88
CA ALA A 293 12.61 15.65 -40.51
C ALA A 293 13.61 14.68 -41.17
N ASN A 294 13.79 14.80 -42.48
CA ASN A 294 14.96 14.24 -43.15
C ASN A 294 16.21 15.00 -42.69
N SER A 295 17.00 14.37 -41.85
CA SER A 295 18.37 14.83 -41.59
C SER A 295 19.30 13.64 -41.49
N ASN A 296 20.16 13.53 -42.49
CA ASN A 296 21.44 12.89 -42.35
C ASN A 296 22.24 13.72 -41.34
N ASP A 297 22.57 13.17 -40.19
CA ASP A 297 23.83 13.41 -39.55
C ASP A 297 24.11 12.31 -38.49
N THR A 298 25.35 12.02 -38.43
CA THR A 298 26.17 10.94 -37.96
C THR A 298 25.99 10.54 -36.49
N ALA A 299 26.05 9.24 -36.28
CA ALA A 299 26.07 8.46 -35.07
C ALA A 299 26.84 8.99 -33.87
N GLN A 300 26.25 8.86 -32.69
CA GLN A 300 26.98 8.30 -31.53
C GLN A 300 26.02 7.40 -30.72
N ASN A 301 26.46 6.16 -30.59
CA ASN A 301 25.83 5.08 -29.87
C ASN A 301 25.66 5.38 -28.37
N THR A 302 24.41 5.35 -27.89
CA THR A 302 24.09 4.81 -26.59
C THR A 302 22.91 3.86 -26.77
N THR A 303 23.18 2.59 -26.60
CA THR A 303 22.24 1.48 -26.67
C THR A 303 21.17 1.62 -25.59
N ASN A 304 20.03 2.19 -25.95
CA ASN A 304 18.78 1.91 -25.29
C ASN A 304 17.98 0.99 -26.21
N SER A 305 17.89 -0.27 -25.83
CA SER A 305 17.06 -1.26 -26.50
C SER A 305 15.62 -0.77 -26.53
N ALA A 306 15.17 -0.31 -27.68
CA ALA A 306 13.76 -0.17 -27.98
C ALA A 306 13.17 -1.59 -28.05
N SER A 307 12.42 -1.98 -27.02
CA SER A 307 11.60 -3.18 -27.06
C SER A 307 10.45 -2.95 -28.04
N ASP A 308 10.31 -3.85 -29.01
CA ASP A 308 9.19 -3.94 -29.94
C ASP A 308 7.86 -3.88 -29.19
N GLU A 309 7.05 -2.85 -29.41
CA GLU A 309 5.74 -2.67 -28.76
C GLU A 309 4.67 -3.68 -29.21
N ASN A 310 5.02 -4.66 -30.03
CA ASN A 310 4.14 -5.71 -30.55
C ASN A 310 4.51 -7.13 -30.12
N ALA A 311 5.47 -7.33 -29.22
CA ALA A 311 5.72 -8.65 -28.70
C ALA A 311 4.62 -9.04 -27.72
N ASP A 312 3.98 -10.18 -27.98
CA ASP A 312 3.04 -10.81 -27.05
C ASP A 312 3.72 -10.97 -25.67
N SER A 313 3.23 -10.26 -24.68
CA SER A 313 3.86 -10.18 -23.36
C SER A 313 2.89 -10.44 -22.23
N ILE A 314 3.39 -10.98 -21.14
CA ILE A 314 2.70 -11.03 -19.85
C ILE A 314 3.01 -9.73 -19.13
N LYS A 315 1.96 -8.98 -18.78
CA LYS A 315 2.08 -7.65 -18.19
C LYS A 315 1.65 -7.65 -16.72
N ALA A 316 2.25 -6.77 -15.93
CA ALA A 316 1.82 -6.53 -14.57
C ALA A 316 0.38 -5.99 -14.56
N SER A 317 -0.50 -6.63 -13.80
CA SER A 317 -1.89 -6.21 -13.64
C SER A 317 -2.06 -5.04 -12.67
N ILE A 318 -1.03 -4.73 -11.91
CA ILE A 318 -0.99 -3.66 -10.90
C ILE A 318 0.47 -3.30 -10.60
N SER A 319 0.72 -2.08 -10.16
CA SER A 319 2.03 -1.69 -9.66
C SER A 319 2.32 -2.33 -8.28
N GLY A 320 3.52 -2.87 -8.13
CA GLY A 320 3.91 -3.58 -6.91
C GLY A 320 5.34 -4.11 -7.00
N ASN A 321 5.70 -5.03 -6.11
CA ASN A 321 6.98 -5.73 -6.18
C ASN A 321 6.75 -7.17 -6.66
N VAL A 322 7.67 -7.70 -7.44
CA VAL A 322 7.66 -9.11 -7.84
C VAL A 322 7.98 -9.96 -6.60
N PHE A 323 6.98 -10.63 -6.05
CA PHE A 323 7.12 -11.46 -4.86
C PHE A 323 7.64 -12.85 -5.20
N LYS A 324 7.09 -13.47 -6.27
CA LYS A 324 7.54 -14.77 -6.77
C LYS A 324 7.48 -14.81 -8.28
N THR A 325 8.47 -15.42 -8.89
CA THR A 325 8.47 -15.84 -10.29
C THR A 325 8.29 -17.36 -10.32
N LEU A 326 7.21 -17.83 -10.95
CA LEU A 326 6.83 -19.26 -10.96
C LEU A 326 7.18 -19.96 -12.29
N ILE A 327 7.85 -19.23 -13.19
CA ILE A 327 8.26 -19.72 -14.51
C ILE A 327 9.73 -19.41 -14.78
N ALA A 328 10.31 -20.16 -15.70
CA ALA A 328 11.65 -19.95 -16.23
C ALA A 328 11.61 -19.68 -17.75
N LYS A 329 12.70 -19.12 -18.28
CA LYS A 329 12.88 -18.96 -19.72
C LYS A 329 12.82 -20.33 -20.41
N GLY A 330 11.97 -20.48 -21.40
CA GLY A 330 11.74 -21.72 -22.14
C GLY A 330 10.54 -22.52 -21.67
N ASP A 331 9.92 -22.17 -20.56
CA ASP A 331 8.73 -22.86 -20.05
C ASP A 331 7.53 -22.65 -20.96
N THR A 332 6.71 -23.69 -21.11
CA THR A 332 5.41 -23.61 -21.75
C THR A 332 4.32 -23.39 -20.72
N VAL A 333 3.53 -22.34 -20.90
CA VAL A 333 2.44 -21.97 -20.00
C VAL A 333 1.09 -22.07 -20.69
N LYS A 334 0.05 -22.32 -19.91
CA LYS A 334 -1.35 -22.36 -20.39
C LYS A 334 -2.09 -21.10 -19.99
N ALA A 335 -3.08 -20.70 -20.79
CA ALA A 335 -3.97 -19.60 -20.43
C ALA A 335 -4.60 -19.83 -19.05
N GLY A 336 -4.53 -18.80 -18.18
CA GLY A 336 -4.98 -18.87 -16.79
C GLY A 336 -3.98 -19.47 -15.80
N GLN A 337 -2.84 -20.00 -16.23
CA GLN A 337 -1.79 -20.48 -15.35
C GLN A 337 -1.11 -19.29 -14.66
N VAL A 338 -1.00 -19.34 -13.33
CA VAL A 338 -0.27 -18.32 -12.54
C VAL A 338 1.21 -18.40 -12.84
N VAL A 339 1.81 -17.30 -13.24
CA VAL A 339 3.21 -17.22 -13.71
C VAL A 339 4.08 -16.27 -12.88
N PHE A 340 3.47 -15.24 -12.29
CA PHE A 340 4.09 -14.36 -11.32
C PHE A 340 3.14 -14.14 -10.14
N VAL A 341 3.72 -13.81 -8.99
CA VAL A 341 2.99 -13.26 -7.85
C VAL A 341 3.60 -11.90 -7.56
N LEU A 342 2.78 -10.86 -7.64
CA LEU A 342 3.17 -9.51 -7.28
C LEU A 342 2.74 -9.24 -5.84
N GLU A 343 3.60 -8.62 -5.04
CA GLU A 343 3.21 -8.04 -3.76
C GLU A 343 2.81 -6.57 -3.99
N ALA A 344 1.54 -6.30 -3.90
CA ALA A 344 1.03 -4.94 -3.84
C ALA A 344 0.18 -4.81 -2.58
N MET A 345 0.38 -3.76 -1.78
CA MET A 345 -0.42 -3.49 -0.57
C MET A 345 -0.33 -4.55 0.53
N LYS A 346 0.78 -5.28 0.64
CA LYS A 346 0.88 -6.49 1.47
C LYS A 346 -0.12 -7.60 1.07
N MET A 347 -0.56 -7.58 -0.17
CA MET A 347 -1.35 -8.64 -0.80
C MET A 347 -0.50 -9.31 -1.85
N GLU A 348 -0.61 -10.63 -1.90
CA GLU A 348 -0.13 -11.40 -3.03
C GLU A 348 -1.17 -11.34 -4.16
N ILE A 349 -0.78 -10.79 -5.31
CA ILE A 349 -1.63 -10.69 -6.49
C ILE A 349 -1.04 -11.59 -7.56
N GLU A 350 -1.81 -12.60 -7.93
CA GLU A 350 -1.45 -13.55 -8.96
C GLU A 350 -1.58 -12.90 -10.34
N VAL A 351 -0.54 -13.03 -11.16
CA VAL A 351 -0.55 -12.69 -12.57
C VAL A 351 -0.56 -13.99 -13.36
N SER A 352 -1.63 -14.19 -14.12
CA SER A 352 -1.80 -15.40 -14.94
C SER A 352 -1.42 -15.12 -16.38
N ALA A 353 -0.97 -16.16 -17.08
CA ALA A 353 -0.71 -16.12 -18.50
C ALA A 353 -2.03 -15.83 -19.27
N PRO A 354 -2.08 -14.82 -20.16
CA PRO A 354 -3.30 -14.48 -20.90
C PRO A 354 -3.64 -15.50 -22.01
N LYS A 355 -2.67 -16.28 -22.44
CA LYS A 355 -2.80 -17.30 -23.50
C LYS A 355 -1.81 -18.43 -23.32
N ASP A 356 -2.00 -19.52 -24.09
CA ASP A 356 -1.02 -20.59 -24.22
C ASP A 356 0.22 -20.09 -24.98
N GLY A 357 1.41 -20.51 -24.57
CA GLY A 357 2.64 -20.13 -25.26
C GLY A 357 3.90 -20.54 -24.53
N THR A 358 5.05 -20.30 -25.15
CA THR A 358 6.38 -20.56 -24.59
C THR A 358 7.05 -19.24 -24.21
N ILE A 359 7.63 -19.15 -23.04
CA ILE A 359 8.31 -17.95 -22.54
C ILE A 359 9.67 -17.79 -23.20
N SER A 360 9.86 -16.69 -23.94
CA SER A 360 11.14 -16.36 -24.57
C SER A 360 12.11 -15.65 -23.63
N GLU A 361 11.55 -14.80 -22.75
CA GLU A 361 12.37 -13.98 -21.84
C GLU A 361 11.58 -13.60 -20.59
N ILE A 362 12.28 -13.51 -19.44
CA ILE A 362 11.76 -12.96 -18.20
C ILE A 362 12.38 -11.58 -18.01
N CYS A 363 11.55 -10.54 -17.99
CA CYS A 363 11.99 -9.12 -17.97
C CYS A 363 12.22 -8.57 -16.55
N VAL A 364 11.89 -9.34 -15.51
CA VAL A 364 11.92 -8.89 -14.10
C VAL A 364 12.47 -9.97 -13.19
N GLN A 365 13.03 -9.55 -12.05
CA GLN A 365 13.52 -10.45 -11.00
C GLN A 365 12.66 -10.33 -9.74
N THR A 366 12.74 -11.33 -8.86
CA THR A 366 12.12 -11.26 -7.53
C THR A 366 12.64 -10.03 -6.77
N ALA A 367 11.76 -9.31 -6.10
CA ALA A 367 11.95 -8.01 -5.44
C ALA A 367 12.03 -6.78 -6.37
N ASP A 368 11.96 -6.92 -7.69
CA ASP A 368 11.83 -5.77 -8.57
C ASP A 368 10.50 -5.05 -8.36
N THR A 369 10.54 -3.72 -8.42
CA THR A 369 9.33 -2.90 -8.44
C THR A 369 8.86 -2.74 -9.88
N VAL A 370 7.60 -3.07 -10.12
CA VAL A 370 6.97 -3.00 -11.44
C VAL A 370 5.78 -2.03 -11.42
N SER A 371 5.55 -1.39 -12.55
CA SER A 371 4.36 -0.54 -12.77
C SER A 371 3.28 -1.33 -13.49
N GLU A 372 2.01 -0.94 -13.31
CA GLU A 372 0.90 -1.50 -14.06
C GLU A 372 1.16 -1.41 -15.58
N GLY A 373 0.91 -2.49 -16.29
CA GLY A 373 1.16 -2.60 -17.74
C GLY A 373 2.62 -2.88 -18.12
N GLN A 374 3.56 -2.90 -17.17
CA GLN A 374 4.97 -3.25 -17.44
C GLN A 374 5.10 -4.71 -17.84
N ASN A 375 5.94 -4.99 -18.85
CA ASN A 375 6.21 -6.36 -19.27
C ASN A 375 6.97 -7.13 -18.20
N LEU A 376 6.44 -8.29 -17.79
CA LEU A 376 7.05 -9.22 -16.86
C LEU A 376 7.76 -10.36 -17.57
N ALA A 377 7.18 -10.86 -18.66
CA ALA A 377 7.77 -11.87 -19.52
C ALA A 377 7.29 -11.70 -20.96
N LEU A 378 8.07 -12.18 -21.91
CA LEU A 378 7.76 -12.19 -23.33
C LEU A 378 7.50 -13.63 -23.80
N TYR A 379 6.55 -13.79 -24.73
CA TYR A 379 6.36 -15.03 -25.46
C TYR A 379 7.36 -15.14 -26.62
N LYS A 380 7.57 -16.39 -27.04
CA LYS A 380 8.41 -16.71 -28.19
C LYS A 380 7.64 -16.50 -29.49
#